data_e7d6edd56c04e18634f9e3cfbe5532cb
#
_entry.id   e7d6edd56c04e18634f9e3cfbe5532cb
#
_cell.length_a   1.000
_cell.length_b   1.000
_cell.length_c   1.000
_cell.angle_alpha   90.00
_cell.angle_beta   90.00
_cell.angle_gamma   90.00
#
_symmetry.space_group_name_H-M   'P 1'
#
loop_
_entity.id
_entity.type
_entity.pdbx_description
1 polymer ?
#
loop_
_entity_poly.entity_id
_entity_poly.type
_entity_poly.pdbx_seq_one_letter_code
_entity_poly.pdbx_strand_id
1 'polypeptide(L)'
;GLTYFIPFLNQIYFLPATAVGMYGIINQYGLKMVGGPIGGFMSDKVHKSSAKHIRAGFVVCIIAMALFLMVPHESLGQGGNWIIGAACTLAFGAIVFTMRAVFFAPMDEVRVPKEITGAAMSLASLVIYLPNAFAYVMYGSFLDRYPGMAGFRIVFSVMIGWAVIGVGGSAFLIHRIKKC
;
A
#
# COMPACT_ATOMS: atom_id res chain seq x y z
N GLY A 1 1.36 -4.80 -4.91
CA GLY A 1 -0.07 -4.54 -4.71
C GLY A 1 -0.63 -3.49 -5.66
N LEU A 2 -0.08 -2.26 -5.68
CA LEU A 2 -0.63 -1.13 -6.47
C LEU A 2 -0.72 -1.42 -7.98
N THR A 3 0.13 -2.26 -8.53
CA THR A 3 0.14 -2.63 -9.94
C THR A 3 -1.15 -3.34 -10.37
N TYR A 4 -1.81 -4.03 -9.45
CA TYR A 4 -3.06 -4.77 -9.72
C TYR A 4 -4.30 -3.88 -9.79
N PHE A 5 -4.20 -2.61 -9.40
CA PHE A 5 -5.32 -1.67 -9.58
C PHE A 5 -5.57 -1.33 -11.05
N ILE A 6 -4.55 -1.35 -11.90
CA ILE A 6 -4.72 -1.10 -13.34
C ILE A 6 -5.61 -2.17 -13.99
N PRO A 7 -5.27 -3.48 -13.94
CA PRO A 7 -6.14 -4.52 -14.48
C PRO A 7 -7.50 -4.57 -13.78
N PHE A 8 -7.56 -4.28 -12.48
CA PHE A 8 -8.82 -4.20 -11.75
C PHE A 8 -9.74 -3.11 -12.32
N LEU A 9 -9.24 -1.88 -12.49
CA LEU A 9 -10.01 -0.78 -13.05
C LEU A 9 -10.41 -1.04 -14.52
N ASN A 10 -9.53 -1.69 -15.28
CA ASN A 10 -9.82 -2.03 -16.68
C ASN A 10 -10.90 -3.11 -16.79
N GLN A 11 -10.81 -4.19 -16.00
CA GLN A 11 -11.71 -5.34 -16.11
C GLN A 11 -13.05 -5.14 -15.42
N ILE A 12 -13.08 -4.41 -14.30
CA ILE A 12 -14.29 -4.26 -13.48
C ILE A 12 -14.99 -2.93 -13.72
N TYR A 13 -14.23 -1.85 -13.90
CA TYR A 13 -14.79 -0.50 -14.12
C TYR A 13 -14.74 -0.04 -15.57
N PHE A 14 -14.27 -0.90 -16.50
CA PHE A 14 -14.17 -0.59 -17.93
C PHE A 14 -13.44 0.73 -18.20
N LEU A 15 -12.30 0.93 -17.53
CA LEU A 15 -11.47 2.13 -17.69
C LEU A 15 -11.07 2.30 -19.16
N PRO A 16 -11.33 3.47 -19.78
CA PRO A 16 -10.95 3.72 -21.17
C PRO A 16 -9.45 3.57 -21.38
N ALA A 17 -9.03 3.02 -22.52
CA ALA A 17 -7.61 2.78 -22.82
C ALA A 17 -6.74 4.05 -22.71
N THR A 18 -7.28 5.21 -23.07
CA THR A 18 -6.62 6.52 -22.90
C THR A 18 -6.40 6.89 -21.43
N ALA A 19 -7.35 6.54 -20.55
CA ALA A 19 -7.24 6.81 -19.12
C ALA A 19 -6.31 5.83 -18.40
N VAL A 20 -6.12 4.61 -18.91
CA VAL A 20 -5.20 3.61 -18.34
C VAL A 20 -3.76 4.13 -18.26
N GLY A 21 -3.27 4.73 -19.34
CA GLY A 21 -1.93 5.30 -19.41
C GLY A 21 -1.76 6.46 -18.43
N MET A 22 -2.69 7.40 -18.40
CA MET A 22 -2.67 8.54 -17.48
C MET A 22 -2.75 8.08 -16.02
N TYR A 23 -3.64 7.15 -15.71
CA TYR A 23 -3.74 6.57 -14.38
C TYR A 23 -2.42 5.90 -13.95
N GLY A 24 -1.80 5.11 -14.84
CA GLY A 24 -0.52 4.47 -14.58
C GLY A 24 0.60 5.46 -14.24
N ILE A 25 0.69 6.55 -15.01
CA ILE A 25 1.68 7.62 -14.77
C ILE A 25 1.42 8.29 -13.42
N ILE A 26 0.19 8.71 -13.14
CA ILE A 26 -0.16 9.38 -11.87
C ILE A 26 0.09 8.43 -10.70
N ASN A 27 -0.32 7.16 -10.80
CA ASN A 27 -0.17 6.19 -9.72
C ASN A 27 1.30 5.83 -9.45
N GLN A 28 2.13 5.68 -10.49
CA GLN A 28 3.53 5.24 -10.33
C GLN A 28 4.51 6.39 -10.06
N TYR A 29 4.32 7.52 -10.72
CA TYR A 29 5.26 8.64 -10.68
C TYR A 29 4.70 9.83 -9.88
N GLY A 30 3.47 10.26 -10.14
CA GLY A 30 2.86 11.39 -9.47
C GLY A 30 2.75 11.17 -7.96
N LEU A 31 2.13 10.07 -7.54
CA LEU A 31 2.00 9.74 -6.12
C LEU A 31 3.34 9.48 -5.43
N LYS A 32 4.32 8.91 -6.14
CA LYS A 32 5.64 8.68 -5.59
C LYS A 32 6.39 9.99 -5.35
N MET A 33 6.24 10.95 -6.26
CA MET A 33 6.88 12.27 -6.19
C MET A 33 6.30 13.12 -5.04
N VAL A 34 4.98 13.08 -4.85
CA VAL A 34 4.27 13.83 -3.80
C VAL A 34 4.28 13.09 -2.46
N GLY A 35 4.23 11.77 -2.48
CA GLY A 35 4.18 10.93 -1.28
C GLY A 35 5.43 11.03 -0.40
N GLY A 36 6.60 11.31 -0.99
CA GLY A 36 7.84 11.53 -0.26
C GLY A 36 7.76 12.70 0.74
N PRO A 37 7.60 13.93 0.26
CA PRO A 37 7.48 15.12 1.11
C PRO A 37 6.31 15.05 2.09
N ILE A 38 5.14 14.57 1.64
CA ILE A 38 3.96 14.45 2.51
C ILE A 38 4.21 13.41 3.61
N GLY A 39 4.78 12.25 3.27
CA GLY A 39 5.08 11.19 4.24
C GLY A 39 6.05 11.63 5.31
N GLY A 40 7.14 12.33 4.93
CA GLY A 40 8.07 12.95 5.88
C GLY A 40 7.37 13.95 6.79
N PHE A 41 6.64 14.90 6.22
CA PHE A 41 5.91 15.90 6.99
C PHE A 41 4.90 15.28 7.97
N MET A 42 4.12 14.29 7.54
CA MET A 42 3.15 13.60 8.39
C MET A 42 3.82 12.81 9.50
N SER A 43 4.94 12.14 9.20
CA SER A 43 5.73 11.42 10.19
C SER A 43 6.26 12.35 11.29
N ASP A 44 6.84 13.48 10.90
CA ASP A 44 7.56 14.37 11.82
C ASP A 44 6.61 15.30 12.56
N LYS A 45 5.65 15.90 11.89
CA LYS A 45 4.78 16.92 12.47
C LYS A 45 3.50 16.36 13.10
N VAL A 46 2.86 15.36 12.44
CA VAL A 46 1.56 14.84 12.88
C VAL A 46 1.74 13.69 13.87
N HIS A 47 2.48 12.66 13.47
CA HIS A 47 2.64 11.45 14.30
C HIS A 47 3.81 11.51 15.27
N LYS A 48 4.79 12.40 15.03
CA LYS A 48 6.02 12.55 15.82
C LYS A 48 6.78 11.22 16.01
N SER A 49 6.60 10.28 15.09
CA SER A 49 7.26 8.98 15.06
C SER A 49 6.91 8.27 13.75
N SER A 50 7.90 7.79 13.04
CA SER A 50 7.75 7.06 11.78
C SER A 50 7.04 5.72 12.00
N ALA A 51 7.33 5.05 13.12
CA ALA A 51 6.65 3.80 13.49
C ALA A 51 5.14 3.99 13.71
N LYS A 52 4.73 5.10 14.33
CA LYS A 52 3.31 5.43 14.51
C LYS A 52 2.64 5.78 13.20
N HIS A 53 3.34 6.52 12.31
CA HIS A 53 2.84 6.85 10.97
C HIS A 53 2.60 5.59 10.15
N ILE A 54 3.55 4.65 10.12
CA ILE A 54 3.41 3.37 9.43
C ILE A 54 2.22 2.57 9.97
N ARG A 55 2.05 2.50 11.29
CA ARG A 55 0.90 1.82 11.90
C ARG A 55 -0.43 2.45 11.50
N ALA A 56 -0.52 3.78 11.57
CA ALA A 56 -1.72 4.50 11.16
C ALA A 56 -2.03 4.25 9.68
N GLY A 57 -1.03 4.28 8.81
CA GLY A 57 -1.16 3.98 7.39
C GLY A 57 -1.69 2.57 7.14
N PHE A 58 -1.19 1.54 7.83
CA PHE A 58 -1.73 0.19 7.71
C PHE A 58 -3.20 0.10 8.13
N VAL A 59 -3.58 0.74 9.23
CA VAL A 59 -4.98 0.76 9.71
C VAL A 59 -5.88 1.42 8.68
N VAL A 60 -5.48 2.58 8.14
CA VAL A 60 -6.25 3.28 7.09
C VAL A 60 -6.34 2.43 5.83
N CYS A 61 -5.27 1.74 5.44
CA CYS A 61 -5.29 0.82 4.31
C CYS A 61 -6.28 -0.35 4.52
N ILE A 62 -6.33 -0.93 5.71
CA ILE A 62 -7.28 -2.01 6.02
C ILE A 62 -8.71 -1.50 5.91
N ILE A 63 -9.00 -0.34 6.51
CA ILE A 63 -10.35 0.27 6.45
C ILE A 63 -10.72 0.58 5.00
N ALA A 64 -9.84 1.22 4.24
CA ALA A 64 -10.09 1.56 2.84
C ALA A 64 -10.35 0.32 1.99
N MET A 65 -9.56 -0.75 2.15
CA MET A 65 -9.78 -2.00 1.43
C MET A 65 -11.04 -2.72 1.86
N ALA A 66 -11.37 -2.74 3.16
CA ALA A 66 -12.59 -3.34 3.66
C ALA A 66 -13.83 -2.61 3.10
N LEU A 67 -13.84 -1.28 3.14
CA LEU A 67 -14.90 -0.48 2.53
C LEU A 67 -15.02 -0.75 1.03
N PHE A 68 -13.90 -0.84 0.34
CA PHE A 68 -13.88 -1.12 -1.09
C PHE A 68 -14.45 -2.50 -1.44
N LEU A 69 -14.21 -3.52 -0.60
CA LEU A 69 -14.80 -4.85 -0.76
C LEU A 69 -16.30 -4.89 -0.45
N MET A 70 -16.80 -3.99 0.41
CA MET A 70 -18.21 -3.93 0.79
C MET A 70 -19.09 -3.19 -0.24
N VAL A 71 -18.50 -2.32 -1.08
CA VAL A 71 -19.25 -1.58 -2.09
C VAL A 71 -19.72 -2.54 -3.19
N PRO A 72 -21.04 -2.59 -3.51
CA PRO A 72 -21.54 -3.40 -4.60
C PRO A 72 -21.04 -2.83 -5.94
N HIS A 73 -20.22 -3.60 -6.63
CA HIS A 73 -19.57 -3.12 -7.87
C HIS A 73 -20.53 -3.10 -9.06
N GLU A 74 -21.61 -3.88 -9.01
CA GLU A 74 -22.64 -3.91 -10.04
C GLU A 74 -23.34 -2.56 -10.22
N SER A 75 -23.49 -1.78 -9.15
CA SER A 75 -24.06 -0.44 -9.20
C SER A 75 -23.07 0.63 -9.65
N LEU A 76 -21.77 0.36 -9.61
CA LEU A 76 -20.69 1.29 -9.95
C LEU A 76 -20.11 1.07 -11.35
N GLY A 77 -20.40 -0.09 -11.98
CA GLY A 77 -19.80 -0.48 -13.27
C GLY A 77 -20.50 0.10 -14.51
N GLN A 78 -21.70 0.72 -14.39
CA GLN A 78 -22.44 1.27 -15.51
C GLN A 78 -22.33 2.81 -15.55
N GLY A 79 -21.78 3.34 -16.65
CA GLY A 79 -21.94 4.73 -17.02
C GLY A 79 -21.06 5.76 -16.28
N GLY A 80 -19.74 5.63 -16.31
CA GLY A 80 -18.82 6.71 -15.91
C GLY A 80 -18.28 6.65 -14.47
N ASN A 81 -18.67 5.68 -13.68
CA ASN A 81 -18.20 5.51 -12.29
C ASN A 81 -16.76 5.00 -12.16
N TRP A 82 -16.06 4.77 -13.27
CA TRP A 82 -14.62 4.47 -13.27
C TRP A 82 -13.79 5.58 -12.61
N ILE A 83 -14.27 6.83 -12.65
CA ILE A 83 -13.61 7.99 -12.01
C ILE A 83 -13.57 7.79 -10.49
N ILE A 84 -14.65 7.31 -9.89
CA ILE A 84 -14.73 7.04 -8.45
C ILE A 84 -13.77 5.90 -8.09
N GLY A 85 -13.79 4.80 -8.86
CA GLY A 85 -12.85 3.70 -8.67
C GLY A 85 -11.38 4.13 -8.79
N ALA A 86 -11.07 4.94 -9.80
CA ALA A 86 -9.73 5.51 -9.98
C ALA A 86 -9.34 6.44 -8.83
N ALA A 87 -10.23 7.32 -8.38
CA ALA A 87 -9.97 8.22 -7.26
C ALA A 87 -9.72 7.45 -5.95
N CYS A 88 -10.53 6.43 -5.64
CA CYS A 88 -10.35 5.60 -4.45
C CYS A 88 -9.03 4.83 -4.48
N THR A 89 -8.66 4.26 -5.62
CA THR A 89 -7.40 3.51 -5.76
C THR A 89 -6.18 4.44 -5.76
N LEU A 90 -6.28 5.67 -6.28
CA LEU A 90 -5.24 6.70 -6.17
C LEU A 90 -5.08 7.17 -4.72
N ALA A 91 -6.18 7.40 -3.99
CA ALA A 91 -6.14 7.76 -2.57
C ALA A 91 -5.46 6.66 -1.75
N PHE A 92 -5.79 5.39 -1.99
CA PHE A 92 -5.10 4.26 -1.38
C PHE A 92 -3.61 4.24 -1.74
N GLY A 93 -3.27 4.45 -3.02
CA GLY A 93 -1.89 4.56 -3.49
C GLY A 93 -1.13 5.69 -2.77
N ALA A 94 -1.74 6.85 -2.58
CA ALA A 94 -1.15 7.97 -1.85
C ALA A 94 -0.76 7.57 -0.42
N ILE A 95 -1.64 6.90 0.32
CA ILE A 95 -1.36 6.41 1.67
C ILE A 95 -0.15 5.45 1.67
N VAL A 96 -0.11 4.50 0.74
CA VAL A 96 1.01 3.56 0.62
C VAL A 96 2.32 4.27 0.30
N PHE A 97 2.31 5.30 -0.56
CA PHE A 97 3.54 6.04 -0.89
C PHE A 97 4.03 6.91 0.27
N THR A 98 3.15 7.49 1.09
CA THR A 98 3.56 8.21 2.32
C THR A 98 4.22 7.27 3.33
N MET A 99 3.72 6.03 3.47
CA MET A 99 4.35 5.02 4.32
C MET A 99 5.73 4.59 3.79
N ARG A 100 5.84 4.39 2.47
CA ARG A 100 7.11 3.99 1.82
C ARG A 100 8.20 5.04 1.98
N ALA A 101 7.85 6.32 2.02
CA ALA A 101 8.80 7.41 2.19
C ALA A 101 9.55 7.34 3.53
N VAL A 102 8.89 6.85 4.57
CA VAL A 102 9.45 6.78 5.93
C VAL A 102 9.81 5.36 6.38
N PHE A 103 9.95 4.42 5.43
CA PHE A 103 10.06 3.00 5.73
C PHE A 103 11.29 2.64 6.57
N PHE A 104 12.42 3.34 6.36
CA PHE A 104 13.66 3.11 7.08
C PHE A 104 13.87 4.05 8.29
N ALA A 105 13.06 5.09 8.41
CA ALA A 105 13.16 6.05 9.50
C ALA A 105 13.01 5.44 10.93
N PRO A 106 12.23 4.35 11.14
CA PRO A 106 12.20 3.68 12.44
C PRO A 106 13.55 3.14 12.92
N MET A 107 14.53 2.93 12.04
CA MET A 107 15.87 2.50 12.46
C MET A 107 16.59 3.56 13.30
N ASP A 108 16.41 4.84 12.96
CA ASP A 108 16.94 5.95 13.74
C ASP A 108 16.21 6.06 15.08
N GLU A 109 14.91 5.79 15.12
CA GLU A 109 14.12 5.79 16.36
C GLU A 109 14.55 4.68 17.34
N VAL A 110 15.04 3.53 16.84
CA VAL A 110 15.58 2.41 17.65
C VAL A 110 17.06 2.64 17.99
N ARG A 111 17.67 3.73 17.55
CA ARG A 111 19.07 4.09 17.80
C ARG A 111 20.06 3.03 17.34
N VAL A 112 19.89 2.52 16.12
CA VAL A 112 20.87 1.62 15.51
C VAL A 112 22.25 2.33 15.42
N PRO A 113 23.35 1.72 15.91
CA PRO A 113 24.68 2.31 15.81
C PRO A 113 25.04 2.64 14.36
N LYS A 114 25.65 3.82 14.14
CA LYS A 114 25.97 4.32 12.78
C LYS A 114 26.89 3.36 12.00
N GLU A 115 27.76 2.66 12.71
CA GLU A 115 28.73 1.72 12.13
C GLU A 115 28.07 0.53 11.41
N ILE A 116 26.89 0.11 11.89
CA ILE A 116 26.17 -1.04 11.34
C ILE A 116 24.87 -0.64 10.62
N THR A 117 24.53 0.65 10.56
CA THR A 117 23.28 1.13 9.95
C THR A 117 23.15 0.69 8.48
N GLY A 118 24.23 0.75 7.70
CA GLY A 118 24.25 0.31 6.31
C GLY A 118 23.91 -1.18 6.15
N ALA A 119 24.53 -2.03 6.96
CA ALA A 119 24.27 -3.46 6.95
C ALA A 119 22.83 -3.77 7.41
N ALA A 120 22.36 -3.09 8.45
CA ALA A 120 20.98 -3.23 8.95
C ALA A 120 19.94 -2.81 7.89
N MET A 121 20.16 -1.69 7.17
CA MET A 121 19.29 -1.25 6.07
C MET A 121 19.29 -2.24 4.91
N SER A 122 20.43 -2.82 4.55
CA SER A 122 20.53 -3.82 3.49
C SER A 122 19.77 -5.09 3.84
N LEU A 123 19.91 -5.59 5.05
CA LEU A 123 19.19 -6.76 5.54
C LEU A 123 17.68 -6.50 5.62
N ALA A 124 17.29 -5.34 6.15
CA ALA A 124 15.90 -4.92 6.20
C ALA A 124 15.30 -4.80 4.80
N SER A 125 16.03 -4.25 3.83
CA SER A 125 15.58 -4.17 2.43
C SER A 125 15.30 -5.54 1.86
N LEU A 126 16.17 -6.53 2.11
CA LEU A 126 15.96 -7.91 1.66
C LEU A 126 14.64 -8.47 2.20
N VAL A 127 14.41 -8.34 3.51
CA VAL A 127 13.18 -8.84 4.17
C VAL A 127 11.93 -8.10 3.66
N ILE A 128 12.03 -6.79 3.44
CA ILE A 128 10.93 -5.95 2.97
C ILE A 128 10.52 -6.27 1.53
N TYR A 129 11.50 -6.52 0.65
CA TYR A 129 11.24 -6.79 -0.76
C TYR A 129 11.00 -8.27 -1.07
N LEU A 130 11.37 -9.19 -0.18
CA LEU A 130 11.13 -10.62 -0.34
C LEU A 130 9.66 -10.97 -0.62
N PRO A 131 8.65 -10.41 0.10
CA PRO A 131 7.24 -10.68 -0.20
C PRO A 131 6.83 -10.25 -1.61
N ASN A 132 7.47 -9.23 -2.20
CA ASN A 132 7.15 -8.80 -3.56
C ASN A 132 7.46 -9.87 -4.61
N ALA A 133 8.52 -10.65 -4.42
CA ALA A 133 8.91 -11.73 -5.35
C ALA A 133 7.81 -12.80 -5.45
N PHE A 134 7.20 -13.15 -4.32
CA PHE A 134 6.15 -14.17 -4.27
C PHE A 134 4.76 -13.59 -4.56
N ALA A 135 4.51 -12.34 -4.19
CA ALA A 135 3.20 -11.71 -4.33
C ALA A 135 2.74 -11.64 -5.80
N TYR A 136 3.64 -11.38 -6.73
CA TYR A 136 3.29 -11.31 -8.16
C TYR A 136 2.83 -12.67 -8.68
N VAL A 137 3.54 -13.75 -8.37
CA VAL A 137 3.18 -15.11 -8.79
C VAL A 137 1.87 -15.54 -8.12
N MET A 138 1.74 -15.30 -6.83
CA MET A 138 0.57 -15.67 -6.04
C MET A 138 -0.69 -14.92 -6.52
N TYR A 139 -0.61 -13.61 -6.69
CA TYR A 139 -1.77 -12.81 -7.14
C TYR A 139 -2.12 -13.11 -8.59
N GLY A 140 -1.12 -13.32 -9.47
CA GLY A 140 -1.36 -13.75 -10.86
C GLY A 140 -2.12 -15.07 -10.89
N SER A 141 -1.67 -16.08 -10.15
CA SER A 141 -2.33 -17.40 -10.11
C SER A 141 -3.76 -17.34 -9.55
N PHE A 142 -4.05 -16.43 -8.61
CA PHE A 142 -5.43 -16.24 -8.14
C PHE A 142 -6.32 -15.61 -9.21
N LEU A 143 -5.83 -14.64 -9.97
CA LEU A 143 -6.59 -14.01 -11.04
C LEU A 143 -6.81 -14.96 -12.22
N ASP A 144 -5.84 -15.81 -12.54
CA ASP A 144 -5.97 -16.83 -13.59
C ASP A 144 -6.97 -17.92 -13.22
N ARG A 145 -6.98 -18.32 -11.93
CA ARG A 145 -7.86 -19.38 -11.44
C ARG A 145 -9.29 -18.92 -11.16
N TYR A 146 -9.46 -17.65 -10.78
CA TYR A 146 -10.74 -17.04 -10.47
C TYR A 146 -10.91 -15.75 -11.26
N PRO A 147 -11.34 -15.83 -12.54
CA PRO A 147 -11.48 -14.66 -13.38
C PRO A 147 -12.57 -13.70 -12.85
N GLY A 148 -12.38 -12.42 -13.13
CA GLY A 148 -13.33 -11.37 -12.74
C GLY A 148 -13.24 -10.98 -11.26
N MET A 149 -14.34 -10.52 -10.69
CA MET A 149 -14.41 -9.93 -9.36
C MET A 149 -14.00 -10.88 -8.22
N ALA A 150 -14.24 -12.19 -8.37
CA ALA A 150 -13.89 -13.17 -7.35
C ALA A 150 -12.37 -13.22 -7.09
N GLY A 151 -11.56 -13.20 -8.15
CA GLY A 151 -10.11 -13.19 -8.04
C GLY A 151 -9.59 -11.92 -7.35
N PHE A 152 -10.14 -10.76 -7.70
CA PHE A 152 -9.76 -9.50 -7.06
C PHE A 152 -10.15 -9.46 -5.57
N ARG A 153 -11.30 -10.01 -5.19
CA ARG A 153 -11.71 -10.15 -3.79
C ARG A 153 -10.69 -10.98 -2.99
N ILE A 154 -10.23 -12.10 -3.54
CA ILE A 154 -9.21 -12.94 -2.91
C ILE A 154 -7.90 -12.15 -2.76
N VAL A 155 -7.43 -11.48 -3.81
CA VAL A 155 -6.21 -10.68 -3.77
C VAL A 155 -6.30 -9.59 -2.69
N PHE A 156 -7.39 -8.84 -2.64
CA PHE A 156 -7.58 -7.79 -1.63
C PHE A 156 -7.69 -8.35 -0.21
N SER A 157 -8.34 -9.50 -0.02
CA SER A 157 -8.40 -10.17 1.28
C SER A 157 -7.02 -10.60 1.77
N VAL A 158 -6.18 -11.12 0.89
CA VAL A 158 -4.78 -11.45 1.21
C VAL A 158 -3.97 -10.20 1.52
N MET A 159 -4.18 -9.09 0.79
CA MET A 159 -3.52 -7.81 1.09
C MET A 159 -3.93 -7.26 2.46
N ILE A 160 -5.21 -7.39 2.85
CA ILE A 160 -5.67 -7.06 4.21
C ILE A 160 -4.95 -7.92 5.25
N GLY A 161 -4.82 -9.22 5.01
CA GLY A 161 -4.08 -10.13 5.88
C GLY A 161 -2.63 -9.66 6.11
N TRP A 162 -1.91 -9.30 5.05
CA TRP A 162 -0.57 -8.72 5.14
C TRP A 162 -0.54 -7.39 5.90
N ALA A 163 -1.54 -6.54 5.70
CA ALA A 163 -1.63 -5.27 6.41
C ALA A 163 -1.87 -5.47 7.92
N VAL A 164 -2.66 -6.47 8.32
CA VAL A 164 -2.86 -6.83 9.74
C VAL A 164 -1.55 -7.29 10.39
N ILE A 165 -0.76 -8.11 9.69
CA ILE A 165 0.58 -8.49 10.14
C ILE A 165 1.46 -7.24 10.29
N GLY A 166 1.37 -6.29 9.33
CA GLY A 166 2.08 -5.01 9.40
C GLY A 166 1.68 -4.16 10.60
N VAL A 167 0.40 -4.11 10.98
CA VAL A 167 -0.06 -3.44 12.21
C VAL A 167 0.56 -4.09 13.45
N GLY A 168 0.57 -5.42 13.53
CA GLY A 168 1.18 -6.15 14.62
C GLY A 168 2.69 -5.87 14.76
N GLY A 169 3.43 -5.93 13.64
CA GLY A 169 4.86 -5.61 13.61
C GLY A 169 5.17 -4.18 14.01
N SER A 170 4.40 -3.21 13.52
CA SER A 170 4.56 -1.80 13.88
C SER A 170 4.20 -1.53 15.35
N ALA A 171 3.21 -2.22 15.91
CA ALA A 171 2.87 -2.12 17.33
C ALA A 171 4.00 -2.66 18.22
N PHE A 172 4.59 -3.80 17.83
CA PHE A 172 5.76 -4.36 18.53
C PHE A 172 6.94 -3.39 18.49
N LEU A 173 7.21 -2.77 17.35
CA LEU A 173 8.28 -1.80 17.18
C LEU A 173 8.07 -0.57 18.07
N ILE A 174 6.85 -0.01 18.10
CA ILE A 174 6.50 1.12 18.98
C ILE A 174 6.72 0.76 20.47
N HIS A 175 6.40 -0.48 20.85
CA HIS A 175 6.63 -0.92 22.21
C HIS A 175 8.13 -0.99 22.57
N ARG A 176 8.97 -1.37 21.61
CA ARG A 176 10.43 -1.38 21.77
C ARG A 176 11.00 0.03 21.87
N ILE A 177 10.57 0.94 20.98
CA ILE A 177 11.01 2.36 20.99
C ILE A 177 10.72 3.04 22.33
N LYS A 178 9.60 2.71 22.98
CA LYS A 178 9.26 3.26 24.31
C LYS A 178 10.15 2.76 25.45
N LYS A 179 10.87 1.65 25.24
CA LYS A 179 11.76 1.06 26.26
C LYS A 179 13.22 1.46 26.08
N CYS A 180 13.59 2.07 24.93
CA CYS A 180 14.89 2.67 24.66
C CYS A 180 14.90 4.15 25.05
#